data_a3ca64f669dcb7d23e90f34b6a1533a1
#
_entry.id   a3ca64f669dcb7d23e90f34b6a1533a1
#
_cell.length_a   1.000
_cell.length_b   1.000
_cell.length_c   1.000
_cell.angle_alpha   90.00
_cell.angle_beta   90.00
_cell.angle_gamma   90.00
#
_symmetry.space_group_name_H-M   'P 1'
#
loop_
_entity.id
_entity.type
_entity.pdbx_description
1 polymer ?
#
loop_
_entity_poly.entity_id
_entity_poly.type
_entity_poly.pdbx_seq_one_letter_code
_entity_poly.pdbx_strand_id
1 'polypeptide(L)'
;MSKGPISQFIEKNFLHFNAVALVDAAKGYETHIAEGGKMLVALAGAMSTAELGISLAEMIRAGKIDIISCTGANLEEDVMNLVAHSHYKRVPHYRDLTPEQERELLDGHYNRVTDTCIPEEEAFRRLQKHLEDVWHAAESKGERYFPHEYLYQVVKSGVLEQYYEIDPKNSWILAAAEKNLPIVCPGWEDSTTGNIFAANVIKGNLKASTVKTGIEYMIYLTEWYRANSAGKGVGFFQIGGGIAGDFPICVVPMMYQDLEWEGVPFWSYFCQISDSTTSYGSYSGAVPNEKITWGKLDIDTPKFIVESDATIVAPLIFAYLLGK
;
A
#
# COMPACT_ATOMS: atom_id res chain seq x y z
N MET A 1 -20.74 2.81 20.10
CA MET A 1 -21.60 3.43 19.07
C MET A 1 -22.40 2.32 18.40
N SER A 2 -23.63 2.56 17.94
CA SER A 2 -24.37 1.56 17.15
C SER A 2 -23.65 1.39 15.81
N LYS A 3 -23.45 0.14 15.39
CA LYS A 3 -22.85 -0.17 14.09
C LYS A 3 -23.78 0.29 12.96
N GLY A 4 -23.23 0.87 11.91
CA GLY A 4 -23.97 1.31 10.73
C GLY A 4 -24.49 0.15 9.87
N PRO A 5 -25.22 0.45 8.81
CA PRO A 5 -25.96 -0.56 8.02
C PRO A 5 -25.04 -1.58 7.34
N ILE A 6 -23.84 -1.20 6.91
CA ILE A 6 -22.88 -2.13 6.28
C ILE A 6 -22.36 -3.12 7.31
N SER A 7 -21.94 -2.64 8.48
CA SER A 7 -21.48 -3.50 9.58
C SER A 7 -22.58 -4.48 10.03
N GLN A 8 -23.81 -4.01 10.14
CA GLN A 8 -24.97 -4.85 10.49
C GLN A 8 -25.26 -5.91 9.40
N PHE A 9 -25.15 -5.53 8.13
CA PHE A 9 -25.32 -6.46 7.01
C PHE A 9 -24.25 -7.56 7.06
N ILE A 10 -23.00 -7.20 7.25
CA ILE A 10 -21.86 -8.14 7.34
C ILE A 10 -22.09 -9.10 8.51
N GLU A 11 -22.36 -8.61 9.70
CA GLU A 11 -22.58 -9.46 10.88
C GLU A 11 -23.78 -10.40 10.77
N LYS A 12 -24.82 -9.97 10.07
CA LYS A 12 -26.03 -10.78 9.88
C LYS A 12 -25.87 -11.89 8.84
N ASN A 13 -25.07 -11.64 7.78
CA ASN A 13 -25.06 -12.50 6.59
C ASN A 13 -23.76 -13.30 6.43
N PHE A 14 -22.63 -12.86 7.00
CA PHE A 14 -21.31 -13.50 6.85
C PHE A 14 -21.05 -14.43 8.05
N LEU A 15 -21.67 -15.62 8.01
CA LEU A 15 -21.74 -16.51 9.19
C LEU A 15 -20.80 -17.71 9.13
N HIS A 16 -20.36 -18.12 7.94
CA HIS A 16 -19.57 -19.34 7.75
C HIS A 16 -18.54 -19.18 6.63
N PHE A 17 -17.59 -20.11 6.57
CA PHE A 17 -16.52 -20.21 5.55
C PHE A 17 -15.71 -18.92 5.45
N ASN A 18 -15.31 -18.58 4.23
CA ASN A 18 -14.49 -17.40 3.99
C ASN A 18 -15.18 -16.08 4.35
N ALA A 19 -16.52 -16.05 4.31
CA ALA A 19 -17.27 -14.86 4.73
C ALA A 19 -17.12 -14.56 6.22
N VAL A 20 -17.18 -15.57 7.10
CA VAL A 20 -16.94 -15.35 8.54
C VAL A 20 -15.49 -15.00 8.82
N ALA A 21 -14.54 -15.51 8.03
CA ALA A 21 -13.13 -15.14 8.16
C ALA A 21 -12.91 -13.63 7.99
N LEU A 22 -13.66 -12.97 7.09
CA LEU A 22 -13.67 -11.51 6.95
C LEU A 22 -14.13 -10.83 8.24
N VAL A 23 -15.21 -11.31 8.85
CA VAL A 23 -15.76 -10.76 10.10
C VAL A 23 -14.77 -10.92 11.25
N ASP A 24 -14.16 -12.10 11.36
CA ASP A 24 -13.20 -12.40 12.43
C ASP A 24 -11.93 -11.55 12.28
N ALA A 25 -11.44 -11.37 11.04
CA ALA A 25 -10.32 -10.49 10.76
C ALA A 25 -10.63 -9.04 11.14
N ALA A 26 -11.81 -8.53 10.77
CA ALA A 26 -12.23 -7.16 11.10
C ALA A 26 -12.37 -6.96 12.62
N LYS A 27 -12.98 -7.91 13.34
CA LYS A 27 -13.11 -7.87 14.80
C LYS A 27 -11.74 -7.95 15.50
N GLY A 28 -10.85 -8.82 15.01
CA GLY A 28 -9.47 -8.92 15.52
C GLY A 28 -8.71 -7.60 15.35
N TYR A 29 -8.84 -6.96 14.18
CA TYR A 29 -8.25 -5.64 13.93
C TYR A 29 -8.80 -4.59 14.90
N GLU A 30 -10.15 -4.50 15.00
CA GLU A 30 -10.83 -3.56 15.90
C GLU A 30 -10.37 -3.73 17.35
N THR A 31 -10.30 -4.98 17.82
CA THR A 31 -9.82 -5.31 19.18
C THR A 31 -8.36 -4.90 19.36
N HIS A 32 -7.49 -5.21 18.40
CA HIS A 32 -6.07 -4.88 18.47
C HIS A 32 -5.82 -3.38 18.64
N ILE A 33 -6.47 -2.54 17.82
CA ILE A 33 -6.32 -1.08 17.93
C ILE A 33 -7.03 -0.50 19.17
N ALA A 34 -8.17 -1.07 19.58
CA ALA A 34 -8.88 -0.64 20.80
C ALA A 34 -8.05 -0.89 22.07
N GLU A 35 -7.20 -1.90 22.07
CA GLU A 35 -6.27 -2.21 23.16
C GLU A 35 -4.95 -1.42 23.08
N GLY A 36 -4.86 -0.45 22.17
CA GLY A 36 -3.71 0.45 22.00
C GLY A 36 -2.62 -0.08 21.07
N GLY A 37 -2.90 -1.14 20.31
CA GLY A 37 -1.99 -1.67 19.28
C GLY A 37 -1.86 -0.70 18.09
N LYS A 38 -0.71 -0.78 17.42
CA LYS A 38 -0.42 -0.09 16.18
C LYS A 38 -0.70 -1.01 14.99
N MET A 39 -0.96 -0.45 13.81
CA MET A 39 -1.25 -1.28 12.62
C MET A 39 -0.40 -0.87 11.42
N LEU A 40 0.34 -1.85 10.89
CA LEU A 40 0.93 -1.75 9.55
C LEU A 40 -0.06 -2.34 8.53
N VAL A 41 -0.34 -1.58 7.48
CA VAL A 41 -1.09 -2.07 6.31
C VAL A 41 -0.14 -2.26 5.14
N ALA A 42 -0.09 -3.48 4.62
CA ALA A 42 0.66 -3.80 3.40
C ALA A 42 -0.28 -3.82 2.20
N LEU A 43 0.06 -3.07 1.16
CA LEU A 43 -0.74 -2.87 -0.05
C LEU A 43 0.05 -3.31 -1.29
N ALA A 44 -0.20 -4.53 -1.76
CA ALA A 44 0.44 -5.11 -2.93
C ALA A 44 -0.32 -4.79 -4.23
N GLY A 45 0.24 -5.20 -5.37
CA GLY A 45 -0.37 -5.02 -6.69
C GLY A 45 -0.56 -3.55 -7.06
N ALA A 46 -1.68 -3.23 -7.71
CA ALA A 46 -2.08 -1.92 -8.19
C ALA A 46 -3.49 -1.55 -7.66
N MET A 47 -3.67 -1.64 -6.34
CA MET A 47 -4.96 -1.40 -5.68
C MET A 47 -5.40 0.07 -5.76
N SER A 48 -4.45 0.99 -5.96
CA SER A 48 -4.77 2.41 -6.17
C SER A 48 -5.48 2.63 -7.51
N THR A 49 -5.10 1.90 -8.58
CA THR A 49 -5.86 1.91 -9.85
C THR A 49 -7.29 1.37 -9.67
N ALA A 50 -7.49 0.40 -8.78
CA ALA A 50 -8.81 -0.11 -8.41
C ALA A 50 -9.57 0.81 -7.44
N GLU A 51 -9.08 2.02 -7.19
CA GLU A 51 -9.65 3.05 -6.30
C GLU A 51 -9.89 2.59 -4.86
N LEU A 52 -9.11 1.61 -4.37
CA LEU A 52 -9.12 1.24 -2.94
C LEU A 52 -8.75 2.43 -2.05
N GLY A 53 -8.07 3.43 -2.62
CA GLY A 53 -7.71 4.69 -1.99
C GLY A 53 -8.86 5.39 -1.28
N ILE A 54 -10.09 5.32 -1.82
CA ILE A 54 -11.29 5.94 -1.24
C ILE A 54 -11.50 5.49 0.21
N SER A 55 -11.55 4.19 0.45
CA SER A 55 -11.75 3.63 1.79
C SER A 55 -10.48 3.67 2.65
N LEU A 56 -9.32 3.55 2.04
CA LEU A 56 -8.02 3.63 2.72
C LEU A 56 -7.76 5.04 3.27
N ALA A 57 -8.10 6.09 2.52
CA ALA A 57 -7.99 7.49 2.96
C ALA A 57 -8.80 7.76 4.24
N GLU A 58 -10.01 7.20 4.32
CA GLU A 58 -10.85 7.32 5.52
C GLU A 58 -10.23 6.59 6.71
N MET A 59 -9.67 5.39 6.52
CA MET A 59 -8.98 4.63 7.55
C MET A 59 -7.77 5.40 8.10
N ILE A 60 -6.99 6.03 7.23
CA ILE A 60 -5.84 6.86 7.60
C ILE A 60 -6.30 8.07 8.42
N ARG A 61 -7.29 8.82 7.93
CA ARG A 61 -7.80 10.02 8.65
C ARG A 61 -8.43 9.67 9.99
N ALA A 62 -9.06 8.49 10.09
CA ALA A 62 -9.60 7.96 11.35
C ALA A 62 -8.52 7.47 12.33
N GLY A 63 -7.25 7.50 11.95
CA GLY A 63 -6.14 7.05 12.81
C GLY A 63 -6.14 5.56 13.08
N LYS A 64 -6.60 4.76 12.12
CA LYS A 64 -6.66 3.30 12.23
C LYS A 64 -5.47 2.61 11.57
N ILE A 65 -4.58 3.37 10.95
CA ILE A 65 -3.35 2.91 10.29
C ILE A 65 -2.20 3.78 10.80
N ASP A 66 -1.09 3.15 11.18
CA ASP A 66 0.07 3.84 11.73
C ASP A 66 1.26 3.88 10.76
N ILE A 67 1.32 2.94 9.81
CA ILE A 67 2.33 2.86 8.75
C ILE A 67 1.77 2.06 7.56
N ILE A 68 2.22 2.40 6.36
CA ILE A 68 1.89 1.64 5.14
C ILE A 68 3.17 1.09 4.51
N SER A 69 3.09 -0.15 4.03
CA SER A 69 4.05 -0.71 3.08
C SER A 69 3.35 -0.93 1.75
N CYS A 70 3.88 -0.41 0.65
CA CYS A 70 3.19 -0.53 -0.63
C CYS A 70 4.15 -0.74 -1.81
N THR A 71 3.61 -1.19 -2.94
CA THR A 71 4.30 -1.17 -4.24
C THR A 71 4.47 0.28 -4.73
N GLY A 72 5.42 0.51 -5.63
CA GLY A 72 5.56 1.79 -6.31
C GLY A 72 4.33 2.17 -7.12
N ALA A 73 3.68 1.20 -7.77
CA ALA A 73 2.42 1.40 -8.48
C ALA A 73 1.33 1.99 -7.56
N ASN A 74 1.13 1.43 -6.37
CA ASN A 74 0.18 1.98 -5.41
C ASN A 74 0.51 3.40 -4.97
N LEU A 75 1.80 3.71 -4.84
CA LEU A 75 2.26 5.02 -4.42
C LEU A 75 1.93 6.10 -5.45
N GLU A 76 2.17 5.82 -6.74
CA GLU A 76 2.00 6.79 -7.83
C GLU A 76 0.57 6.87 -8.39
N GLU A 77 -0.11 5.73 -8.52
CA GLU A 77 -1.41 5.64 -9.20
C GLU A 77 -2.55 6.31 -8.44
N ASP A 78 -2.47 6.45 -7.13
CA ASP A 78 -3.44 7.24 -6.35
C ASP A 78 -3.40 8.73 -6.74
N VAL A 79 -2.20 9.27 -6.94
CA VAL A 79 -2.03 10.66 -7.39
C VAL A 79 -2.40 10.79 -8.87
N MET A 80 -2.08 9.79 -9.69
CA MET A 80 -2.50 9.76 -11.10
C MET A 80 -4.03 9.77 -11.21
N ASN A 81 -4.72 8.96 -10.41
CA ASN A 81 -6.17 8.97 -10.35
C ASN A 81 -6.73 10.33 -9.91
N LEU A 82 -6.11 10.96 -8.90
CA LEU A 82 -6.50 12.28 -8.42
C LEU A 82 -6.47 13.36 -9.52
N VAL A 83 -5.48 13.32 -10.41
CA VAL A 83 -5.24 14.38 -11.41
C VAL A 83 -5.66 14.05 -12.85
N ALA A 84 -6.11 12.81 -13.12
CA ALA A 84 -6.40 12.37 -14.48
C ALA A 84 -7.64 11.45 -14.59
N HIS A 85 -8.47 11.37 -13.56
CA HIS A 85 -9.58 10.40 -13.46
C HIS A 85 -10.53 10.45 -14.68
N SER A 86 -10.90 11.62 -15.16
CA SER A 86 -11.83 11.78 -16.30
C SER A 86 -11.23 11.33 -17.64
N HIS A 87 -9.92 11.14 -17.69
CA HIS A 87 -9.19 10.64 -18.86
C HIS A 87 -8.99 9.11 -18.83
N TYR A 88 -9.29 8.48 -17.71
CA TYR A 88 -9.23 7.02 -17.60
C TYR A 88 -10.26 6.37 -18.51
N LYS A 89 -9.89 5.23 -19.10
CA LYS A 89 -10.78 4.47 -19.97
C LYS A 89 -10.99 3.06 -19.40
N ARG A 90 -12.25 2.69 -19.20
CA ARG A 90 -12.59 1.32 -18.80
C ARG A 90 -12.78 0.42 -20.02
N VAL A 91 -12.22 -0.80 -19.97
CA VAL A 91 -12.34 -1.84 -20.99
C VAL A 91 -13.01 -3.07 -20.36
N PRO A 92 -14.36 -3.18 -20.36
CA PRO A 92 -15.09 -4.23 -19.62
C PRO A 92 -14.74 -5.67 -20.04
N HIS A 93 -14.38 -5.88 -21.34
CA HIS A 93 -14.03 -7.19 -21.87
C HIS A 93 -12.51 -7.38 -22.06
N TYR A 94 -11.74 -6.84 -21.12
CA TYR A 94 -10.28 -6.81 -21.21
C TYR A 94 -9.60 -8.19 -21.37
N ARG A 95 -10.26 -9.29 -20.95
CA ARG A 95 -9.74 -10.66 -21.10
C ARG A 95 -9.79 -11.16 -22.54
N ASP A 96 -10.66 -10.58 -23.36
CA ASP A 96 -10.92 -10.99 -24.76
C ASP A 96 -10.24 -10.06 -25.76
N LEU A 97 -9.42 -9.08 -25.31
CA LEU A 97 -8.69 -8.21 -26.18
C LEU A 97 -7.68 -8.97 -27.04
N THR A 98 -7.68 -8.69 -28.33
CA THR A 98 -6.66 -9.24 -29.24
C THR A 98 -5.34 -8.47 -29.09
N PRO A 99 -4.20 -9.04 -29.55
CA PRO A 99 -2.93 -8.31 -29.57
C PRO A 99 -2.99 -6.98 -30.33
N GLU A 100 -3.78 -6.91 -31.40
CA GLU A 100 -3.98 -5.71 -32.22
C GLU A 100 -4.71 -4.62 -31.41
N GLN A 101 -5.75 -5.00 -30.65
CA GLN A 101 -6.47 -4.07 -29.78
C GLN A 101 -5.59 -3.56 -28.63
N GLU A 102 -4.72 -4.39 -28.05
CA GLU A 102 -3.71 -3.95 -27.08
C GLU A 102 -2.73 -2.96 -27.72
N ARG A 103 -2.34 -3.20 -28.97
CA ARG A 103 -1.49 -2.28 -29.72
C ARG A 103 -2.19 -0.93 -29.99
N GLU A 104 -3.49 -0.94 -30.29
CA GLU A 104 -4.28 0.28 -30.46
C GLU A 104 -4.33 1.12 -29.17
N LEU A 105 -4.39 0.48 -28.00
CA LEU A 105 -4.32 1.19 -26.71
C LEU A 105 -2.95 1.84 -26.52
N LEU A 106 -1.87 1.15 -26.84
CA LEU A 106 -0.51 1.70 -26.78
C LEU A 106 -0.35 2.89 -27.74
N ASP A 107 -0.79 2.75 -28.98
CA ASP A 107 -0.71 3.81 -29.98
C ASP A 107 -1.62 5.02 -29.62
N GLY A 108 -2.67 4.76 -28.82
CA GLY A 108 -3.54 5.78 -28.20
C GLY A 108 -2.98 6.38 -26.91
N HIS A 109 -1.74 6.06 -26.54
CA HIS A 109 -1.08 6.55 -25.32
C HIS A 109 -1.79 6.13 -24.01
N TYR A 110 -2.26 4.90 -23.95
CA TYR A 110 -2.83 4.30 -22.74
C TYR A 110 -1.99 3.15 -22.22
N ASN A 111 -1.87 3.07 -20.90
CA ASN A 111 -1.27 1.95 -20.19
C ASN A 111 -2.37 1.18 -19.43
N ARG A 112 -2.59 -0.08 -19.77
CA ARG A 112 -3.70 -0.86 -19.24
C ARG A 112 -3.30 -1.67 -18.00
N VAL A 113 -4.08 -1.51 -16.94
CA VAL A 113 -4.04 -2.35 -15.72
C VAL A 113 -5.42 -3.02 -15.59
N THR A 114 -5.51 -4.32 -15.84
CA THR A 114 -6.75 -5.10 -15.82
C THR A 114 -7.80 -4.52 -16.80
N ASP A 115 -8.90 -3.96 -16.31
CA ASP A 115 -9.96 -3.34 -17.13
C ASP A 115 -9.81 -1.82 -17.25
N THR A 116 -8.78 -1.23 -16.66
CA THR A 116 -8.57 0.20 -16.55
C THR A 116 -7.36 0.66 -17.33
N CYS A 117 -7.53 1.64 -18.21
CA CYS A 117 -6.46 2.25 -18.98
C CYS A 117 -6.14 3.63 -18.42
N ILE A 118 -4.88 3.82 -18.06
CA ILE A 118 -4.33 5.07 -17.50
C ILE A 118 -3.73 5.88 -18.64
N PRO A 119 -4.09 7.17 -18.82
CA PRO A 119 -3.55 8.01 -19.88
C PRO A 119 -2.10 8.40 -19.59
N GLU A 120 -1.24 8.37 -20.63
CA GLU A 120 0.18 8.67 -20.49
C GLU A 120 0.42 10.14 -20.13
N GLU A 121 -0.18 11.08 -20.87
CA GLU A 121 0.12 12.51 -20.74
C GLU A 121 -0.50 13.12 -19.46
N GLU A 122 -1.77 12.87 -19.22
CA GLU A 122 -2.51 13.49 -18.12
C GLU A 122 -2.15 12.89 -16.76
N ALA A 123 -1.71 11.63 -16.71
CA ALA A 123 -1.30 10.96 -15.48
C ALA A 123 0.23 10.99 -15.32
N PHE A 124 0.95 10.18 -16.10
CA PHE A 124 2.37 9.95 -15.91
C PHE A 124 3.22 11.19 -16.16
N ARG A 125 3.03 11.86 -17.31
CA ARG A 125 3.88 13.01 -17.69
C ARG A 125 3.58 14.24 -16.84
N ARG A 126 2.31 14.42 -16.43
CA ARG A 126 1.93 15.46 -15.48
C ARG A 126 2.63 15.29 -14.14
N LEU A 127 2.61 14.09 -13.58
CA LEU A 127 3.29 13.80 -12.30
C LEU A 127 4.82 13.89 -12.43
N GLN A 128 5.39 13.36 -13.51
CA GLN A 128 6.83 13.38 -13.79
C GLN A 128 7.41 14.78 -13.63
N LYS A 129 6.81 15.77 -14.30
CA LYS A 129 7.30 17.15 -14.30
C LYS A 129 7.53 17.68 -12.87
N HIS A 130 6.57 17.45 -11.98
CA HIS A 130 6.65 17.96 -10.62
C HIS A 130 7.59 17.14 -9.74
N LEU A 131 7.74 15.84 -10.00
CA LEU A 131 8.74 15.01 -9.32
C LEU A 131 10.16 15.39 -9.72
N GLU A 132 10.41 15.67 -11.01
CA GLU A 132 11.71 16.15 -11.49
C GLU A 132 12.12 17.44 -10.79
N ASP A 133 11.18 18.40 -10.61
CA ASP A 133 11.44 19.66 -9.91
C ASP A 133 11.91 19.43 -8.47
N VAL A 134 11.25 18.56 -7.71
CA VAL A 134 11.62 18.28 -6.31
C VAL A 134 12.89 17.43 -6.20
N TRP A 135 13.16 16.52 -7.13
CA TRP A 135 14.42 15.77 -7.18
C TRP A 135 15.62 16.69 -7.44
N HIS A 136 15.51 17.58 -8.42
CA HIS A 136 16.57 18.56 -8.71
C HIS A 136 16.77 19.54 -7.54
N ALA A 137 15.70 19.98 -6.91
CA ALA A 137 15.79 20.86 -5.73
C ALA A 137 16.51 20.18 -4.57
N ALA A 138 16.22 18.91 -4.30
CA ALA A 138 16.88 18.13 -3.26
C ALA A 138 18.38 17.91 -3.59
N GLU A 139 18.69 17.50 -4.81
CA GLU A 139 20.07 17.26 -5.22
C GLU A 139 20.92 18.54 -5.13
N SER A 140 20.39 19.68 -5.54
CA SER A 140 21.08 20.97 -5.48
C SER A 140 21.46 21.38 -4.04
N LYS A 141 20.67 20.91 -3.06
CA LYS A 141 20.91 21.15 -1.62
C LYS A 141 21.70 20.04 -0.94
N GLY A 142 21.99 18.94 -1.64
CA GLY A 142 22.60 17.74 -1.06
C GLY A 142 21.64 16.97 -0.14
N GLU A 143 20.36 17.18 -0.26
CA GLU A 143 19.31 16.51 0.52
C GLU A 143 18.91 15.19 -0.16
N ARG A 144 18.44 14.23 0.66
CA ARG A 144 18.02 12.91 0.21
C ARG A 144 16.73 12.52 0.93
N TYR A 145 15.77 12.03 0.16
CA TYR A 145 14.47 11.65 0.70
C TYR A 145 14.06 10.27 0.20
N PHE A 146 13.11 9.65 0.88
CA PHE A 146 12.45 8.45 0.38
C PHE A 146 11.48 8.77 -0.77
N PRO A 147 11.15 7.81 -1.65
CA PRO A 147 10.19 8.02 -2.74
C PRO A 147 8.88 8.68 -2.30
N HIS A 148 8.27 8.22 -1.22
CA HIS A 148 7.03 8.80 -0.70
C HIS A 148 7.19 10.22 -0.17
N GLU A 149 8.35 10.58 0.38
CA GLU A 149 8.62 11.92 0.89
C GLU A 149 8.69 12.95 -0.25
N TYR A 150 9.24 12.56 -1.41
CA TYR A 150 9.18 13.40 -2.61
C TYR A 150 7.75 13.60 -3.09
N LEU A 151 6.95 12.53 -3.10
CA LEU A 151 5.55 12.62 -3.47
C LEU A 151 4.77 13.52 -2.49
N TYR A 152 5.05 13.42 -1.20
CA TYR A 152 4.48 14.32 -0.18
C TYR A 152 4.84 15.79 -0.43
N GLN A 153 6.09 16.08 -0.85
CA GLN A 153 6.48 17.43 -1.20
C GLN A 153 5.65 17.95 -2.37
N VAL A 154 5.45 17.16 -3.41
CA VAL A 154 4.63 17.52 -4.56
C VAL A 154 3.18 17.80 -4.17
N VAL A 155 2.51 16.87 -3.46
CA VAL A 155 1.09 17.05 -3.13
C VAL A 155 0.86 18.15 -2.08
N LYS A 156 1.78 18.35 -1.14
CA LYS A 156 1.71 19.45 -0.14
C LYS A 156 2.01 20.82 -0.72
N SER A 157 2.70 20.92 -1.84
CA SER A 157 3.01 22.21 -2.48
C SER A 157 1.78 22.86 -3.12
N GLY A 158 0.70 22.10 -3.36
CA GLY A 158 -0.51 22.58 -4.01
C GLY A 158 -0.41 22.68 -5.56
N VAL A 159 0.74 22.37 -6.16
CA VAL A 159 0.95 22.50 -7.63
C VAL A 159 0.01 21.62 -8.44
N LEU A 160 -0.50 20.54 -7.85
CA LEU A 160 -1.43 19.62 -8.52
C LEU A 160 -2.91 19.99 -8.32
N GLU A 161 -3.26 20.90 -7.40
CA GLU A 161 -4.66 21.22 -7.05
C GLU A 161 -5.49 21.67 -8.27
N GLN A 162 -4.89 22.40 -9.20
CA GLN A 162 -5.54 22.84 -10.45
C GLN A 162 -5.94 21.68 -11.38
N TYR A 163 -5.41 20.47 -11.14
CA TYR A 163 -5.66 19.26 -11.93
C TYR A 163 -6.54 18.24 -11.23
N TYR A 164 -7.01 18.51 -10.01
CA TYR A 164 -7.84 17.57 -9.29
C TYR A 164 -9.17 17.32 -9.99
N GLU A 165 -9.44 16.08 -10.31
CA GLU A 165 -10.64 15.63 -11.03
C GLU A 165 -11.57 14.76 -10.16
N ILE A 166 -11.08 14.32 -8.99
CA ILE A 166 -11.88 13.66 -7.96
C ILE A 166 -11.82 14.44 -6.64
N ASP A 167 -12.71 14.15 -5.69
CA ASP A 167 -12.64 14.75 -4.35
C ASP A 167 -11.29 14.40 -3.69
N PRO A 168 -10.48 15.39 -3.30
CA PRO A 168 -9.20 15.17 -2.63
C PRO A 168 -9.30 14.28 -1.37
N LYS A 169 -10.48 14.22 -0.76
CA LYS A 169 -10.74 13.33 0.38
C LYS A 169 -10.61 11.85 0.03
N ASN A 170 -10.75 11.50 -1.25
CA ASN A 170 -10.69 10.13 -1.74
C ASN A 170 -9.24 9.66 -2.02
N SER A 171 -8.25 10.55 -2.00
CA SER A 171 -6.84 10.19 -2.16
C SER A 171 -6.24 9.75 -0.83
N TRP A 172 -5.73 8.52 -0.80
CA TRP A 172 -5.02 8.02 0.38
C TRP A 172 -3.62 8.63 0.52
N ILE A 173 -2.98 9.02 -0.57
CA ILE A 173 -1.69 9.74 -0.53
C ILE A 173 -1.87 11.12 0.10
N LEU A 174 -2.94 11.85 -0.24
CA LEU A 174 -3.23 13.12 0.44
C LEU A 174 -3.50 12.91 1.93
N ALA A 175 -4.32 11.90 2.28
CA ALA A 175 -4.58 11.57 3.68
C ALA A 175 -3.30 11.20 4.44
N ALA A 176 -2.41 10.44 3.81
CA ALA A 176 -1.12 10.08 4.38
C ALA A 176 -0.20 11.30 4.52
N ALA A 177 -0.15 12.17 3.52
CA ALA A 177 0.62 13.42 3.57
C ALA A 177 0.12 14.38 4.66
N GLU A 178 -1.20 14.53 4.82
CA GLU A 178 -1.82 15.31 5.91
C GLU A 178 -1.36 14.85 7.30
N LYS A 179 -1.25 13.53 7.50
CA LYS A 179 -0.83 12.91 8.77
C LYS A 179 0.68 12.75 8.89
N ASN A 180 1.44 13.05 7.84
CA ASN A 180 2.85 12.67 7.73
C ASN A 180 3.05 11.18 8.06
N LEU A 181 2.13 10.33 7.55
CA LEU A 181 2.11 8.90 7.82
C LEU A 181 3.38 8.25 7.29
N PRO A 182 4.07 7.41 8.07
CA PRO A 182 5.19 6.63 7.58
C PRO A 182 4.79 5.72 6.43
N ILE A 183 5.59 5.71 5.34
CA ILE A 183 5.44 4.75 4.25
C ILE A 183 6.79 4.09 3.98
N VAL A 184 6.78 2.79 3.73
CA VAL A 184 7.88 2.06 3.12
C VAL A 184 7.44 1.54 1.74
N CYS A 185 8.25 1.78 0.74
CA CYS A 185 7.97 1.38 -0.64
C CYS A 185 9.15 0.56 -1.17
N PRO A 186 9.25 -0.73 -0.78
CA PRO A 186 10.35 -1.58 -1.21
C PRO A 186 10.23 -1.86 -2.71
N GLY A 187 11.37 -1.84 -3.42
CA GLY A 187 11.37 -2.06 -4.86
C GLY A 187 10.65 -0.96 -5.64
N TRP A 188 10.70 0.28 -5.17
CA TRP A 188 10.12 1.43 -5.88
C TRP A 188 10.61 1.55 -7.33
N GLU A 189 11.77 1.02 -7.61
CA GLU A 189 12.34 0.94 -8.96
C GLU A 189 11.44 0.15 -9.93
N ASP A 190 10.58 -0.75 -9.41
CA ASP A 190 9.51 -1.42 -10.16
C ASP A 190 8.23 -0.56 -10.18
N SER A 191 8.38 0.66 -10.72
CA SER A 191 7.27 1.59 -10.92
C SER A 191 7.61 2.57 -12.04
N THR A 192 6.62 3.30 -12.56
CA THR A 192 6.85 4.29 -13.61
C THR A 192 7.69 5.45 -13.08
N THR A 193 7.41 5.96 -11.90
CA THR A 193 8.21 7.05 -11.30
C THR A 193 9.64 6.61 -11.00
N GLY A 194 9.84 5.37 -10.57
CA GLY A 194 11.18 4.78 -10.40
C GLY A 194 11.94 4.67 -11.72
N ASN A 195 11.27 4.24 -12.78
CA ASN A 195 11.84 4.17 -14.13
C ASN A 195 12.18 5.58 -14.69
N ILE A 196 11.32 6.57 -14.46
CA ILE A 196 11.58 7.97 -14.86
C ILE A 196 12.81 8.50 -14.12
N PHE A 197 12.92 8.24 -12.82
CA PHE A 197 14.10 8.62 -12.05
C PHE A 197 15.38 7.97 -12.59
N ALA A 198 15.36 6.65 -12.85
CA ALA A 198 16.48 5.92 -13.45
C ALA A 198 16.87 6.49 -14.82
N ALA A 199 15.89 6.85 -15.65
CA ALA A 199 16.18 7.48 -16.93
C ALA A 199 16.88 8.85 -16.78
N ASN A 200 16.50 9.64 -15.77
CA ASN A 200 17.17 10.91 -15.46
C ASN A 200 18.62 10.69 -14.97
N VAL A 201 18.86 9.64 -14.21
CA VAL A 201 20.22 9.26 -13.79
C VAL A 201 21.06 8.85 -15.00
N ILE A 202 20.53 8.03 -15.92
CA ILE A 202 21.23 7.59 -17.14
C ILE A 202 21.57 8.78 -18.03
N LYS A 203 20.68 9.76 -18.14
CA LYS A 203 20.90 11.01 -18.90
C LYS A 203 21.91 11.96 -18.23
N GLY A 204 22.32 11.67 -16.99
CA GLY A 204 23.22 12.53 -16.22
C GLY A 204 22.56 13.75 -15.58
N ASN A 205 21.22 13.79 -15.55
CA ASN A 205 20.45 14.89 -14.97
C ASN A 205 20.39 14.81 -13.45
N LEU A 206 20.47 13.59 -12.87
CA LEU A 206 20.36 13.32 -11.44
C LEU A 206 21.40 12.27 -11.02
N LYS A 207 21.71 12.21 -9.73
CA LYS A 207 22.51 11.14 -9.12
C LYS A 207 21.59 10.06 -8.55
N ALA A 208 21.97 8.79 -8.70
CA ALA A 208 21.21 7.68 -8.09
C ALA A 208 21.08 7.83 -6.56
N SER A 209 22.04 8.48 -5.91
CA SER A 209 22.02 8.72 -4.48
C SER A 209 21.03 9.80 -4.02
N THR A 210 20.36 10.52 -4.91
CA THR A 210 19.37 11.53 -4.56
C THR A 210 18.18 10.90 -3.85
N VAL A 211 17.75 9.72 -4.27
CA VAL A 211 16.68 8.95 -3.61
C VAL A 211 17.29 7.95 -2.62
N LYS A 212 16.71 7.82 -1.44
CA LYS A 212 17.06 6.81 -0.44
C LYS A 212 16.65 5.41 -0.91
N THR A 213 17.45 4.42 -0.54
CA THR A 213 17.36 3.03 -1.02
C THR A 213 16.40 2.15 -0.20
N GLY A 214 16.12 0.94 -0.69
CA GLY A 214 15.39 -0.09 0.06
C GLY A 214 16.10 -0.50 1.36
N ILE A 215 17.44 -0.50 1.40
CA ILE A 215 18.20 -0.76 2.65
C ILE A 215 17.93 0.34 3.68
N GLU A 216 17.89 1.59 3.26
CA GLU A 216 17.55 2.70 4.16
C GLU A 216 16.10 2.63 4.65
N TYR A 217 15.17 2.11 3.82
CA TYR A 217 13.80 1.79 4.27
C TYR A 217 13.78 0.71 5.36
N MET A 218 14.61 -0.34 5.25
CA MET A 218 14.67 -1.38 6.29
C MET A 218 15.23 -0.81 7.61
N ILE A 219 16.25 0.04 7.55
CA ILE A 219 16.78 0.75 8.73
C ILE A 219 15.68 1.63 9.35
N TYR A 220 15.00 2.43 8.55
CA TYR A 220 13.89 3.28 8.99
C TYR A 220 12.76 2.48 9.65
N LEU A 221 12.35 1.37 9.04
CA LEU A 221 11.32 0.49 9.57
C LEU A 221 11.74 -0.17 10.89
N THR A 222 13.01 -0.52 11.02
CA THR A 222 13.57 -1.08 12.28
C THR A 222 13.45 -0.09 13.43
N GLU A 223 13.82 1.16 13.19
CA GLU A 223 13.71 2.23 14.20
C GLU A 223 12.24 2.50 14.55
N TRP A 224 11.39 2.58 13.53
CA TRP A 224 9.96 2.78 13.72
C TRP A 224 9.32 1.63 14.51
N TYR A 225 9.61 0.36 14.14
CA TYR A 225 9.07 -0.80 14.82
C TYR A 225 9.49 -0.84 16.28
N ARG A 226 10.78 -0.62 16.55
CA ARG A 226 11.31 -0.55 17.92
C ARG A 226 10.61 0.50 18.78
N ALA A 227 10.33 1.66 18.21
CA ALA A 227 9.67 2.76 18.90
C ALA A 227 8.17 2.51 19.16
N ASN A 228 7.52 1.65 18.36
CA ASN A 228 6.06 1.48 18.36
C ASN A 228 5.58 0.08 18.81
N SER A 229 6.47 -0.88 19.03
CA SER A 229 6.10 -2.27 19.36
C SER A 229 5.90 -2.55 20.84
N ALA A 230 5.99 -1.55 21.71
CA ALA A 230 5.71 -1.70 23.14
C ALA A 230 4.20 -1.89 23.41
N GLY A 231 3.87 -2.47 24.56
CA GLY A 231 2.48 -2.66 24.99
C GLY A 231 1.75 -3.72 24.18
N LYS A 232 0.68 -3.36 23.48
CA LYS A 232 -0.08 -4.29 22.62
C LYS A 232 0.68 -4.69 21.34
N GLY A 233 1.73 -3.95 20.98
CA GLY A 233 2.57 -4.23 19.84
C GLY A 233 2.00 -3.73 18.50
N VAL A 234 2.57 -4.23 17.40
CA VAL A 234 2.20 -3.86 16.04
C VAL A 234 1.51 -5.02 15.34
N GLY A 235 0.33 -4.76 14.79
CA GLY A 235 -0.38 -5.68 13.91
C GLY A 235 0.06 -5.52 12.45
N PHE A 236 -0.17 -6.57 11.67
CA PHE A 236 0.16 -6.65 10.26
C PHE A 236 -1.09 -7.02 9.45
N PHE A 237 -1.62 -6.09 8.70
CA PHE A 237 -2.78 -6.31 7.82
C PHE A 237 -2.33 -6.26 6.36
N GLN A 238 -2.39 -7.40 5.68
CA GLN A 238 -1.82 -7.58 4.35
C GLN A 238 -2.91 -7.72 3.28
N ILE A 239 -2.87 -6.83 2.30
CA ILE A 239 -3.70 -6.86 1.09
C ILE A 239 -2.84 -7.35 -0.06
N GLY A 240 -3.11 -8.56 -0.56
CA GLY A 240 -2.25 -9.25 -1.50
C GLY A 240 -1.03 -9.88 -0.84
N GLY A 241 0.13 -9.80 -1.47
CA GLY A 241 1.38 -10.40 -0.99
C GLY A 241 2.61 -9.72 -1.59
N GLY A 242 3.52 -10.51 -2.13
CA GLY A 242 4.73 -10.02 -2.78
C GLY A 242 5.62 -9.16 -1.87
N ILE A 243 6.41 -8.30 -2.49
CA ILE A 243 7.42 -7.49 -1.78
C ILE A 243 6.80 -6.51 -0.76
N ALA A 244 5.61 -5.99 -1.03
CA ALA A 244 4.93 -5.06 -0.13
C ALA A 244 4.60 -5.70 1.23
N GLY A 245 4.35 -7.02 1.25
CA GLY A 245 4.13 -7.79 2.49
C GLY A 245 5.41 -8.40 3.04
N ASP A 246 6.22 -9.05 2.20
CA ASP A 246 7.38 -9.81 2.67
C ASP A 246 8.51 -8.91 3.20
N PHE A 247 8.74 -7.77 2.57
CA PHE A 247 9.77 -6.84 3.01
C PHE A 247 9.54 -6.36 4.46
N PRO A 248 8.40 -5.74 4.82
CA PRO A 248 8.24 -5.20 6.16
C PRO A 248 8.10 -6.29 7.24
N ILE A 249 7.51 -7.45 6.93
CA ILE A 249 7.32 -8.49 7.94
C ILE A 249 8.66 -9.07 8.41
N CYS A 250 9.71 -8.98 7.59
CA CYS A 250 11.06 -9.46 7.89
C CYS A 250 11.83 -8.58 8.88
N VAL A 251 11.32 -7.40 9.24
CA VAL A 251 12.00 -6.54 10.23
C VAL A 251 12.17 -7.23 11.58
N VAL A 252 11.19 -8.03 12.00
CA VAL A 252 11.22 -8.73 13.30
C VAL A 252 12.32 -9.80 13.33
N PRO A 253 12.36 -10.81 12.42
CA PRO A 253 13.44 -11.77 12.42
C PRO A 253 14.83 -11.12 12.23
N MET A 254 14.96 -10.08 11.42
CA MET A 254 16.22 -9.35 11.28
C MET A 254 16.69 -8.77 12.62
N MET A 255 15.79 -8.18 13.42
CA MET A 255 16.18 -7.59 14.69
C MET A 255 16.70 -8.61 15.69
N TYR A 256 16.12 -9.78 15.81
CA TYR A 256 16.58 -10.76 16.80
C TYR A 256 17.64 -11.73 16.24
N GLN A 257 17.64 -12.04 14.94
CA GLN A 257 18.61 -12.97 14.34
C GLN A 257 19.90 -12.27 13.90
N ASP A 258 19.78 -11.13 13.18
CA ASP A 258 20.91 -10.47 12.56
C ASP A 258 21.48 -9.35 13.45
N LEU A 259 20.63 -8.63 14.18
CA LEU A 259 21.05 -7.61 15.15
C LEU A 259 21.22 -8.19 16.57
N GLU A 260 20.83 -9.46 16.79
CA GLU A 260 20.94 -10.16 18.08
C GLU A 260 20.26 -9.40 19.25
N TRP A 261 19.19 -8.67 18.98
CA TRP A 261 18.49 -7.93 20.00
C TRP A 261 17.56 -8.83 20.81
N GLU A 262 17.68 -8.74 22.12
CA GLU A 262 16.79 -9.48 23.04
C GLU A 262 15.43 -8.81 23.21
N GLY A 263 14.39 -9.61 23.42
CA GLY A 263 13.05 -9.11 23.77
C GLY A 263 12.32 -8.42 22.64
N VAL A 264 12.69 -8.67 21.38
CA VAL A 264 11.97 -8.13 20.21
C VAL A 264 10.57 -8.74 20.16
N PRO A 265 9.49 -7.94 20.23
CA PRO A 265 8.14 -8.46 20.11
C PRO A 265 7.86 -8.99 18.70
N PHE A 266 7.13 -10.10 18.60
CA PHE A 266 6.56 -10.56 17.33
C PHE A 266 5.43 -9.65 16.86
N TRP A 267 5.03 -9.76 15.58
CA TRP A 267 3.81 -9.11 15.11
C TRP A 267 2.62 -9.64 15.91
N SER A 268 1.82 -8.76 16.50
CA SER A 268 0.81 -9.07 17.49
C SER A 268 -0.60 -9.27 16.95
N TYR A 269 -0.78 -9.10 15.65
CA TYR A 269 -1.97 -9.43 14.87
C TYR A 269 -1.52 -9.70 13.42
N PHE A 270 -2.15 -10.62 12.74
CA PHE A 270 -1.89 -10.87 11.32
C PHE A 270 -3.18 -11.16 10.56
N CYS A 271 -3.38 -10.47 9.44
CA CYS A 271 -4.40 -10.80 8.46
C CYS A 271 -3.82 -10.78 7.06
N GLN A 272 -4.17 -11.76 6.26
CA GLN A 272 -3.83 -11.83 4.85
C GLN A 272 -5.09 -11.95 4.01
N ILE A 273 -5.28 -11.01 3.08
CA ILE A 273 -6.28 -11.09 2.01
C ILE A 273 -5.54 -11.48 0.74
N SER A 274 -5.85 -12.64 0.17
CA SER A 274 -5.20 -13.13 -1.05
C SER A 274 -6.07 -14.15 -1.75
N ASP A 275 -6.08 -14.14 -3.08
CA ASP A 275 -6.67 -15.16 -3.96
C ASP A 275 -5.62 -16.20 -4.43
N SER A 276 -4.38 -16.09 -3.94
CA SER A 276 -3.29 -17.00 -4.30
C SER A 276 -3.45 -18.36 -3.66
N THR A 277 -3.27 -19.42 -4.45
CA THR A 277 -3.28 -20.80 -3.95
C THR A 277 -2.01 -21.10 -3.15
N THR A 278 -2.14 -21.99 -2.14
CA THR A 278 -1.00 -22.52 -1.40
C THR A 278 -0.14 -23.37 -2.31
N SER A 279 1.08 -22.98 -2.63
CA SER A 279 2.06 -23.83 -3.32
C SER A 279 3.37 -23.12 -3.66
N TYR A 280 4.26 -23.80 -4.31
CA TYR A 280 5.46 -23.39 -5.05
C TYR A 280 6.30 -22.24 -4.48
N GLY A 281 6.28 -22.01 -3.17
CA GLY A 281 7.15 -21.04 -2.50
C GLY A 281 6.73 -19.57 -2.63
N SER A 282 5.55 -19.27 -3.18
CA SER A 282 5.04 -17.90 -3.21
C SER A 282 4.69 -17.41 -1.80
N TYR A 283 5.23 -16.25 -1.43
CA TYR A 283 4.87 -15.59 -0.18
C TYR A 283 3.36 -15.30 -0.08
N SER A 284 2.72 -14.93 -1.18
CA SER A 284 1.29 -14.63 -1.25
C SER A 284 0.40 -15.84 -0.98
N GLY A 285 0.87 -17.06 -1.26
CA GLY A 285 0.16 -18.32 -0.99
C GLY A 285 0.57 -18.98 0.33
N ALA A 286 1.55 -18.46 1.05
CA ALA A 286 2.03 -19.04 2.30
C ALA A 286 1.01 -18.83 3.43
N VAL A 287 0.64 -19.92 4.11
CA VAL A 287 -0.29 -19.85 5.26
C VAL A 287 0.33 -19.12 6.45
N PRO A 288 -0.46 -18.43 7.30
CA PRO A 288 0.08 -17.65 8.41
C PRO A 288 0.95 -18.44 9.39
N ASN A 289 0.64 -19.73 9.65
CA ASN A 289 1.44 -20.56 10.55
C ASN A 289 2.88 -20.80 10.05
N GLU A 290 3.11 -20.77 8.74
CA GLU A 290 4.46 -20.85 8.17
C GLU A 290 5.35 -19.70 8.66
N LYS A 291 4.78 -18.53 8.90
CA LYS A 291 5.48 -17.34 9.39
C LYS A 291 6.03 -17.50 10.82
N ILE A 292 5.54 -18.48 11.58
CA ILE A 292 6.07 -18.84 12.91
C ILE A 292 7.49 -19.41 12.78
N THR A 293 7.73 -20.28 11.81
CA THR A 293 9.05 -20.89 11.59
C THR A 293 10.12 -19.87 11.17
N TRP A 294 9.67 -18.73 10.62
CA TRP A 294 10.52 -17.60 10.25
C TRP A 294 10.67 -16.57 11.37
N GLY A 295 10.06 -16.82 12.54
CA GLY A 295 10.11 -15.88 13.67
C GLY A 295 9.45 -14.53 13.38
N LYS A 296 8.41 -14.55 12.59
CA LYS A 296 7.59 -13.35 12.27
C LYS A 296 6.40 -13.23 13.20
N LEU A 297 5.74 -14.36 13.50
CA LEU A 297 4.55 -14.47 14.36
C LEU A 297 4.81 -15.44 15.51
N ASP A 298 4.10 -15.21 16.62
CA ASP A 298 4.04 -16.20 17.73
C ASP A 298 2.93 -17.22 17.50
N ILE A 299 2.95 -18.29 18.31
CA ILE A 299 1.91 -19.33 18.32
C ILE A 299 0.55 -18.73 18.68
N ASP A 300 0.53 -17.78 19.62
CA ASP A 300 -0.68 -17.13 20.13
C ASP A 300 -1.09 -15.87 19.35
N THR A 301 -0.32 -15.45 18.35
CA THR A 301 -0.70 -14.31 17.51
C THR A 301 -2.05 -14.57 16.83
N PRO A 302 -3.08 -13.71 17.01
CA PRO A 302 -4.32 -13.80 16.21
C PRO A 302 -4.00 -13.72 14.72
N LYS A 303 -4.38 -14.76 13.97
CA LYS A 303 -4.03 -14.95 12.53
C LYS A 303 -5.27 -15.23 11.71
N PHE A 304 -5.45 -14.49 10.64
CA PHE A 304 -6.63 -14.58 9.78
C PHE A 304 -6.20 -14.70 8.31
N ILE A 305 -6.93 -15.50 7.56
CA ILE A 305 -6.86 -15.58 6.09
C ILE A 305 -8.24 -15.25 5.54
N VAL A 306 -8.29 -14.35 4.57
CA VAL A 306 -9.47 -14.09 3.74
C VAL A 306 -9.09 -14.45 2.30
N GLU A 307 -9.52 -15.60 1.82
CA GLU A 307 -9.25 -16.09 0.46
C GLU A 307 -10.23 -15.43 -0.52
N SER A 308 -9.89 -14.25 -1.00
CA SER A 308 -10.77 -13.49 -1.87
C SER A 308 -10.04 -12.37 -2.60
N ASP A 309 -10.71 -11.80 -3.61
CA ASP A 309 -10.30 -10.59 -4.29
C ASP A 309 -10.33 -9.39 -3.30
N ALA A 310 -9.18 -8.76 -3.14
CA ALA A 310 -9.00 -7.64 -2.23
C ALA A 310 -9.85 -6.42 -2.61
N THR A 311 -10.13 -6.20 -3.90
CA THR A 311 -10.95 -5.07 -4.36
C THR A 311 -12.40 -5.18 -3.89
N ILE A 312 -12.86 -6.41 -3.56
CA ILE A 312 -14.20 -6.68 -3.03
C ILE A 312 -14.19 -6.62 -1.50
N VAL A 313 -13.26 -7.33 -0.85
CA VAL A 313 -13.35 -7.55 0.60
C VAL A 313 -12.66 -6.48 1.45
N ALA A 314 -11.60 -5.83 0.96
CA ALA A 314 -10.93 -4.80 1.74
C ALA A 314 -11.83 -3.59 2.03
N PRO A 315 -12.62 -3.04 1.08
CA PRO A 315 -13.58 -1.99 1.36
C PRO A 315 -14.65 -2.40 2.40
N LEU A 316 -15.08 -3.67 2.42
CA LEU A 316 -16.04 -4.17 3.41
C LEU A 316 -15.43 -4.21 4.82
N ILE A 317 -14.18 -4.68 4.95
CA ILE A 317 -13.46 -4.67 6.22
C ILE A 317 -13.27 -3.23 6.70
N PHE A 318 -12.84 -2.33 5.82
CA PHE A 318 -12.63 -0.92 6.17
C PHE A 318 -13.95 -0.24 6.57
N ALA A 319 -15.05 -0.50 5.86
CA ALA A 319 -16.37 0.00 6.25
C ALA A 319 -16.78 -0.50 7.63
N TYR A 320 -16.52 -1.78 7.95
CA TYR A 320 -16.78 -2.36 9.26
C TYR A 320 -15.96 -1.65 10.36
N LEU A 321 -14.66 -1.45 10.13
CA LEU A 321 -13.75 -0.79 11.06
C LEU A 321 -14.10 0.69 11.28
N LEU A 322 -14.68 1.34 10.27
CA LEU A 322 -15.17 2.72 10.34
C LEU A 322 -16.57 2.81 10.96
N GLY A 323 -17.22 1.68 11.26
CA GLY A 323 -18.53 1.62 11.88
C GLY A 323 -19.68 2.01 10.93
N LYS A 324 -19.47 1.91 9.59
CA LYS A 324 -20.46 2.23 8.55
C LYS A 324 -21.60 1.23 8.45
#